data_b515125925dfa9c3440a4d62ebf99037
#
_entry.id   b515125925dfa9c3440a4d62ebf99037
#
_cell.length_a   1.000
_cell.length_b   1.000
_cell.length_c   1.000
_cell.angle_alpha   90.00
_cell.angle_beta   90.00
_cell.angle_gamma   90.00
#
_symmetry.space_group_name_H-M   'P 1'
#
loop_
_entity.id
_entity.type
_entity.pdbx_description
1 polymer ?
#
loop_
_entity_poly.entity_id
_entity_poly.type
_entity_poly.pdbx_seq_one_letter_code
_entity_poly.pdbx_strand_id
1 'polypeptide(L)'
;MSQLSLFSAEARPAALTDLAGLLCGPGQIVRFGAGDQARLSIVLADATRAPAVRSACAEAGVGAQAVVTESGTTALRTAFRCDLAELARAWTRGAVKMVPQEWQLDGPTLRLWALTAGAPDGRGGYLLGLDPHAPQTHQALVAATTRVGLPPARIGDALRISGTRRVARLVELVGPPPARLPAGAWPRYRGRAAC
;
A
#
# COMPACT_ATOMS: atom_id res chain seq x y z
N MET A 1 -19.96 16.50 -12.88
CA MET A 1 -18.82 16.74 -11.96
C MET A 1 -18.87 15.66 -10.90
N SER A 2 -17.88 14.76 -10.86
CA SER A 2 -17.81 13.71 -9.82
C SER A 2 -17.34 14.36 -8.52
N GLN A 3 -18.15 14.27 -7.46
CA GLN A 3 -17.78 14.77 -6.14
C GLN A 3 -16.71 13.83 -5.56
N LEU A 4 -15.49 14.35 -5.35
CA LEU A 4 -14.43 13.61 -4.71
C LEU A 4 -14.82 13.28 -3.26
N SER A 5 -14.67 12.01 -2.88
CA SER A 5 -14.86 11.61 -1.48
C SER A 5 -13.75 12.23 -0.63
N LEU A 6 -14.09 12.74 0.55
CA LEU A 6 -13.10 13.23 1.54
C LEU A 6 -12.07 12.17 1.96
N PHE A 7 -12.35 10.90 1.68
CA PHE A 7 -11.46 9.76 1.96
C PHE A 7 -10.66 9.30 0.74
N SER A 8 -10.83 9.97 -0.42
CA SER A 8 -10.07 9.66 -1.64
C SER A 8 -8.60 10.02 -1.48
N ALA A 9 -7.73 9.30 -2.19
CA ALA A 9 -6.30 9.59 -2.26
C ALA A 9 -5.98 10.99 -2.82
N GLU A 10 -6.93 11.62 -3.52
CA GLU A 10 -6.79 12.97 -4.08
C GLU A 10 -7.33 14.08 -3.16
N ALA A 11 -7.88 13.71 -1.99
CA ALA A 11 -8.49 14.68 -1.07
C ALA A 11 -7.48 15.59 -0.35
N ARG A 12 -6.21 15.20 -0.30
CA ARG A 12 -5.11 15.96 0.32
C ARG A 12 -3.77 15.66 -0.37
N PRO A 13 -2.77 16.54 -0.22
CA PRO A 13 -1.40 16.25 -0.64
C PRO A 13 -0.86 14.98 0.02
N ALA A 14 0.07 14.30 -0.68
CA ALA A 14 0.77 13.15 -0.13
C ALA A 14 1.55 13.53 1.15
N ALA A 15 1.56 12.63 2.12
CA ALA A 15 2.23 12.81 3.39
C ALA A 15 3.09 11.58 3.75
N LEU A 16 4.08 11.78 4.62
CA LEU A 16 4.98 10.72 5.08
C LEU A 16 4.20 9.55 5.70
N THR A 17 3.11 9.83 6.39
CA THR A 17 2.23 8.81 7.01
C THR A 17 1.60 7.87 5.99
N ASP A 18 1.45 8.28 4.72
CA ASP A 18 0.89 7.44 3.65
C ASP A 18 1.80 6.26 3.31
N LEU A 19 3.10 6.39 3.62
CA LEU A 19 4.09 5.32 3.46
C LEU A 19 3.75 4.07 4.29
N ALA A 20 2.82 4.17 5.24
CA ALA A 20 2.19 3.03 5.90
C ALA A 20 1.58 2.05 4.89
N GLY A 21 1.17 2.50 3.71
CA GLY A 21 0.69 1.64 2.63
C GLY A 21 1.70 0.60 2.15
N LEU A 22 3.01 0.90 2.22
CA LEU A 22 4.06 -0.09 1.96
C LEU A 22 4.08 -1.16 3.04
N LEU A 23 3.81 -0.76 4.30
CA LEU A 23 3.83 -1.65 5.46
C LEU A 23 2.58 -2.51 5.58
N CYS A 24 1.47 -2.14 4.93
CA CYS A 24 0.30 -3.01 4.80
C CYS A 24 0.61 -4.27 3.95
N GLY A 25 1.49 -4.14 2.96
CA GLY A 25 2.03 -5.23 2.15
C GLY A 25 3.40 -5.73 2.66
N PRO A 26 4.24 -6.27 1.76
CA PRO A 26 5.54 -6.87 2.12
C PRO A 26 6.63 -5.84 2.47
N GLY A 27 6.31 -4.56 2.57
CA GLY A 27 7.24 -3.53 3.00
C GLY A 27 7.70 -3.71 4.44
N GLN A 28 8.95 -3.33 4.71
CA GLN A 28 9.60 -3.42 6.00
C GLN A 28 10.14 -2.05 6.41
N ILE A 29 10.11 -1.77 7.70
CA ILE A 29 10.75 -0.59 8.27
C ILE A 29 11.69 -1.03 9.40
N VAL A 30 12.91 -0.56 9.35
CA VAL A 30 13.93 -0.90 10.35
C VAL A 30 14.50 0.37 10.97
N ARG A 31 14.70 0.34 12.29
CA ARG A 31 15.35 1.40 13.04
C ARG A 31 16.86 1.19 13.09
N PHE A 32 17.61 2.27 13.20
CA PHE A 32 19.05 2.27 13.31
C PHE A 32 19.51 3.04 14.55
N GLY A 33 20.64 2.66 15.10
CA GLY A 33 21.22 3.31 16.28
C GLY A 33 20.29 3.22 17.51
N ALA A 34 20.13 4.35 18.20
CA ALA A 34 19.21 4.49 19.35
C ALA A 34 17.72 4.49 18.93
N GLY A 35 17.41 4.32 17.63
CA GLY A 35 16.06 4.28 17.12
C GLY A 35 15.49 5.65 16.71
N ASP A 36 16.35 6.64 16.55
CA ASP A 36 16.05 7.99 16.08
C ASP A 36 16.08 8.13 14.55
N GLN A 37 16.54 7.09 13.85
CA GLN A 37 16.49 6.98 12.40
C GLN A 37 15.84 5.67 11.99
N ALA A 38 15.18 5.70 10.84
CA ALA A 38 14.60 4.50 10.24
C ALA A 38 14.74 4.50 8.72
N ARG A 39 14.63 3.32 8.14
CA ARG A 39 14.66 3.08 6.69
C ARG A 39 13.51 2.17 6.29
N LEU A 40 12.81 2.57 5.24
CA LEU A 40 11.83 1.73 4.56
C LEU A 40 12.51 0.91 3.46
N SER A 41 12.05 -0.32 3.30
CA SER A 41 12.40 -1.17 2.18
C SER A 41 11.19 -2.01 1.74
N ILE A 42 11.06 -2.28 0.44
CA ILE A 42 10.04 -3.15 -0.10
C ILE A 42 10.59 -3.92 -1.28
N VAL A 43 10.39 -5.23 -1.29
CA VAL A 43 10.64 -6.09 -2.44
C VAL A 43 9.41 -6.06 -3.33
N LEU A 44 9.58 -5.71 -4.61
CA LEU A 44 8.50 -5.66 -5.58
C LEU A 44 8.41 -6.99 -6.31
N ALA A 45 7.23 -7.60 -6.27
CA ALA A 45 6.93 -8.80 -7.07
C ALA A 45 7.01 -8.52 -8.59
N ASP A 46 6.75 -7.28 -8.98
CA ASP A 46 6.84 -6.79 -10.36
C ASP A 46 7.73 -5.53 -10.38
N ALA A 47 8.95 -5.71 -10.89
CA ALA A 47 9.96 -4.64 -10.99
C ALA A 47 9.51 -3.46 -11.86
N THR A 48 8.57 -3.66 -12.79
CA THR A 48 8.05 -2.60 -13.66
C THR A 48 7.28 -1.52 -12.89
N ARG A 49 6.89 -1.80 -11.65
CA ARG A 49 6.24 -0.83 -10.74
C ARG A 49 7.21 0.13 -10.07
N ALA A 50 8.52 -0.18 -10.07
CA ALA A 50 9.51 0.61 -9.35
C ALA A 50 9.49 2.12 -9.68
N PRO A 51 9.34 2.58 -10.93
CA PRO A 51 9.26 4.00 -11.24
C PRO A 51 8.04 4.68 -10.61
N ALA A 52 6.87 4.04 -10.61
CA ALA A 52 5.64 4.58 -10.02
C ALA A 52 5.73 4.63 -8.48
N VAL A 53 6.26 3.57 -7.85
CA VAL A 53 6.45 3.55 -6.38
C VAL A 53 7.47 4.60 -5.94
N ARG A 54 8.56 4.79 -6.70
CA ARG A 54 9.54 5.86 -6.42
C ARG A 54 8.94 7.25 -6.50
N SER A 55 8.09 7.50 -7.52
CA SER A 55 7.38 8.78 -7.66
C SER A 55 6.48 9.02 -6.45
N ALA A 56 5.68 8.04 -6.06
CA ALA A 56 4.79 8.15 -4.92
C ALA A 56 5.54 8.35 -3.58
N CYS A 57 6.69 7.69 -3.39
CA CYS A 57 7.55 7.97 -2.24
C CYS A 57 8.08 9.41 -2.25
N ALA A 58 8.52 9.91 -3.41
CA ALA A 58 9.02 11.28 -3.56
C ALA A 58 7.93 12.33 -3.31
N GLU A 59 6.69 12.08 -3.75
CA GLU A 59 5.51 12.90 -3.45
C GLU A 59 5.23 12.97 -1.94
N ALA A 60 5.50 11.89 -1.20
CA ALA A 60 5.44 11.85 0.26
C ALA A 60 6.71 12.40 0.95
N GLY A 61 7.61 13.06 0.21
CA GLY A 61 8.83 13.68 0.73
C GLY A 61 10.00 12.72 0.97
N VAL A 62 9.93 11.46 0.51
CA VAL A 62 10.94 10.44 0.80
C VAL A 62 11.50 9.83 -0.48
N GLY A 63 12.77 10.12 -0.77
CA GLY A 63 13.48 9.50 -1.89
C GLY A 63 13.71 8.00 -1.66
N ALA A 64 13.43 7.18 -2.68
CA ALA A 64 13.72 5.75 -2.68
C ALA A 64 14.58 5.36 -3.88
N GLN A 65 15.52 4.43 -3.67
CA GLN A 65 16.39 3.90 -4.71
C GLN A 65 16.06 2.44 -5.00
N ALA A 66 16.14 2.07 -6.27
CA ALA A 66 16.04 0.68 -6.67
C ALA A 66 17.39 -0.02 -6.44
N VAL A 67 17.35 -1.17 -5.78
CA VAL A 67 18.51 -2.05 -5.58
C VAL A 67 18.13 -3.45 -5.99
N VAL A 68 19.07 -4.17 -6.58
CA VAL A 68 18.90 -5.60 -6.86
C VAL A 68 19.35 -6.37 -5.63
N THR A 69 18.50 -7.26 -5.12
CA THR A 69 18.82 -8.13 -3.99
C THR A 69 19.75 -9.27 -4.44
N GLU A 70 20.36 -9.97 -3.50
CA GLU A 70 21.18 -11.16 -3.78
C GLU A 70 20.40 -12.26 -4.53
N SER A 71 19.08 -12.33 -4.33
CA SER A 71 18.19 -13.23 -5.06
C SER A 71 17.79 -12.74 -6.46
N GLY A 72 18.33 -11.60 -6.93
CA GLY A 72 18.02 -11.01 -8.23
C GLY A 72 16.68 -10.25 -8.29
N THR A 73 15.97 -10.10 -7.17
CA THR A 73 14.71 -9.35 -7.12
C THR A 73 14.96 -7.85 -6.95
N THR A 74 14.03 -7.04 -7.46
CA THR A 74 14.10 -5.58 -7.28
C THR A 74 13.50 -5.19 -5.94
N ALA A 75 14.30 -4.52 -5.12
CA ALA A 75 13.85 -3.85 -3.91
C ALA A 75 13.96 -2.33 -4.05
N LEU A 76 13.04 -1.60 -3.44
CA LEU A 76 13.17 -0.18 -3.22
C LEU A 76 13.57 0.06 -1.77
N ARG A 77 14.56 0.94 -1.57
CA ARG A 77 15.05 1.32 -0.24
C ARG A 77 15.18 2.84 -0.13
N THR A 78 14.77 3.38 1.00
CA THR A 78 15.08 4.77 1.37
C THR A 78 16.45 4.85 2.03
N ALA A 79 17.01 6.05 2.17
CA ALA A 79 18.08 6.28 3.15
C ALA A 79 17.53 6.08 4.58
N PHE A 80 18.43 5.99 5.57
CA PHE A 80 18.06 6.18 6.97
C PHE A 80 17.72 7.66 7.21
N ARG A 81 16.57 7.91 7.85
CA ARG A 81 16.01 9.26 8.04
C ARG A 81 15.37 9.37 9.42
N CYS A 82 15.54 10.53 10.05
CA CYS A 82 14.94 10.80 11.37
C CYS A 82 13.41 10.94 11.28
N ASP A 83 12.87 11.49 10.19
CA ASP A 83 11.44 11.67 10.00
C ASP A 83 10.66 10.35 9.82
N LEU A 84 11.34 9.26 9.47
CA LEU A 84 10.75 7.91 9.43
C LEU A 84 10.73 7.22 10.81
N ALA A 85 11.37 7.79 11.83
CA ALA A 85 11.47 7.15 13.14
C ALA A 85 10.11 6.97 13.83
N GLU A 86 9.21 7.94 13.70
CA GLU A 86 7.85 7.84 14.28
C GLU A 86 7.03 6.76 13.59
N LEU A 87 7.08 6.70 12.26
CA LEU A 87 6.43 5.63 11.51
C LEU A 87 6.97 4.26 11.94
N ALA A 88 8.28 4.14 12.12
CA ALA A 88 8.90 2.89 12.60
C ALA A 88 8.44 2.52 14.01
N ARG A 89 8.39 3.49 14.95
CA ARG A 89 7.90 3.25 16.31
C ARG A 89 6.44 2.79 16.33
N ALA A 90 5.62 3.37 15.47
CA ALA A 90 4.21 3.01 15.36
C ALA A 90 4.02 1.59 14.80
N TRP A 91 4.79 1.22 13.77
CA TRP A 91 4.60 -0.03 13.02
C TRP A 91 5.48 -1.19 13.46
N THR A 92 6.30 -1.03 14.52
CA THR A 92 7.14 -2.12 15.03
C THR A 92 7.11 -2.21 16.54
N ARG A 93 7.27 -3.43 17.06
CA ARG A 93 7.61 -3.72 18.46
C ARG A 93 8.90 -4.56 18.45
N GLY A 94 10.01 -3.92 18.80
CA GLY A 94 11.33 -4.51 18.54
C GLY A 94 11.55 -4.67 17.03
N ALA A 95 11.87 -5.90 16.61
CA ALA A 95 12.02 -6.26 15.20
C ALA A 95 10.70 -6.74 14.54
N VAL A 96 9.62 -6.86 15.32
CA VAL A 96 8.36 -7.42 14.83
C VAL A 96 7.48 -6.32 14.24
N LYS A 97 7.04 -6.50 13.02
CA LYS A 97 6.09 -5.61 12.35
C LYS A 97 4.69 -5.77 12.95
N MET A 98 4.01 -4.65 13.21
CA MET A 98 2.67 -4.62 13.77
C MET A 98 1.85 -3.50 13.14
N VAL A 99 0.53 -3.63 13.12
CA VAL A 99 -0.38 -2.53 12.78
C VAL A 99 -0.68 -1.76 14.08
N PRO A 100 -0.55 -0.41 14.10
CA PRO A 100 -0.90 0.37 15.27
C PRO A 100 -2.39 0.22 15.65
N GLN A 101 -2.72 0.16 16.94
CA GLN A 101 -4.08 -0.14 17.40
C GLN A 101 -5.13 0.87 16.93
N GLU A 102 -4.80 2.16 16.96
CA GLU A 102 -5.72 3.24 16.57
C GLU A 102 -5.56 3.69 15.12
N TRP A 103 -4.70 3.00 14.37
CA TRP A 103 -4.47 3.35 12.98
C TRP A 103 -5.71 3.10 12.12
N GLN A 104 -5.99 4.06 11.26
CA GLN A 104 -7.08 4.00 10.30
C GLN A 104 -6.54 4.00 8.88
N LEU A 105 -7.06 3.10 8.06
CA LEU A 105 -6.76 3.07 6.64
C LEU A 105 -7.50 4.22 5.95
N ASP A 106 -6.77 5.02 5.17
CA ASP A 106 -7.32 6.07 4.32
C ASP A 106 -7.00 5.84 2.83
N GLY A 107 -7.53 6.68 1.97
CA GLY A 107 -7.33 6.58 0.52
C GLY A 107 -5.86 6.64 0.09
N PRO A 108 -5.06 7.64 0.55
CA PRO A 108 -3.65 7.72 0.20
C PRO A 108 -2.83 6.49 0.60
N THR A 109 -3.03 5.99 1.81
CA THR A 109 -2.39 4.76 2.29
C THR A 109 -2.81 3.53 1.49
N LEU A 110 -4.12 3.40 1.21
CA LEU A 110 -4.67 2.32 0.39
C LEU A 110 -4.14 2.38 -1.04
N ARG A 111 -3.97 3.58 -1.58
CA ARG A 111 -3.35 3.81 -2.90
C ARG A 111 -1.92 3.26 -2.96
N LEU A 112 -1.09 3.55 -1.97
CA LEU A 112 0.28 3.02 -1.89
C LEU A 112 0.31 1.50 -1.69
N TRP A 113 -0.59 0.95 -0.88
CA TRP A 113 -0.72 -0.49 -0.75
C TRP A 113 -1.12 -1.15 -2.08
N ALA A 114 -2.12 -0.64 -2.78
CA ALA A 114 -2.53 -1.13 -4.09
C ALA A 114 -1.40 -1.00 -5.13
N LEU A 115 -0.62 0.09 -5.08
CA LEU A 115 0.51 0.32 -5.98
C LEU A 115 1.63 -0.70 -5.79
N THR A 116 1.93 -1.05 -4.54
CA THR A 116 3.08 -1.92 -4.21
C THR A 116 2.75 -3.41 -4.23
N ALA A 117 1.56 -3.78 -3.76
CA ALA A 117 1.17 -5.17 -3.55
C ALA A 117 -0.25 -5.50 -4.07
N GLY A 118 -0.81 -4.64 -4.92
CA GLY A 118 -2.13 -4.89 -5.50
C GLY A 118 -2.06 -5.59 -6.84
N ALA A 119 -3.09 -6.39 -7.18
CA ALA A 119 -3.25 -7.04 -8.48
C ALA A 119 -4.71 -7.33 -8.80
N PRO A 120 -5.14 -7.29 -10.08
CA PRO A 120 -6.43 -7.83 -10.48
C PRO A 120 -6.52 -9.32 -10.18
N ASP A 121 -7.70 -9.80 -9.77
CA ASP A 121 -7.95 -11.22 -9.49
C ASP A 121 -8.33 -12.05 -10.74
N GLY A 122 -8.34 -11.43 -11.91
CA GLY A 122 -8.78 -12.05 -13.18
C GLY A 122 -10.29 -12.30 -13.30
N ARG A 123 -11.06 -12.08 -12.22
CA ARG A 123 -12.51 -12.33 -12.13
C ARG A 123 -13.33 -11.08 -11.82
N GLY A 124 -12.76 -9.91 -12.06
CA GLY A 124 -13.42 -8.62 -11.82
C GLY A 124 -13.29 -8.09 -10.40
N GLY A 125 -12.49 -8.74 -9.54
CA GLY A 125 -12.08 -8.27 -8.24
C GLY A 125 -10.64 -7.75 -8.24
N TYR A 126 -10.15 -7.40 -7.04
CA TYR A 126 -8.80 -6.93 -6.82
C TYR A 126 -8.20 -7.55 -5.56
N LEU A 127 -6.93 -7.88 -5.62
CA LEU A 127 -6.15 -8.44 -4.53
C LEU A 127 -5.26 -7.35 -3.93
N LEU A 128 -5.17 -7.32 -2.62
CA LEU A 128 -4.19 -6.53 -1.86
C LEU A 128 -3.29 -7.54 -1.14
N GLY A 129 -2.03 -7.63 -1.58
CA GLY A 129 -1.05 -8.55 -1.00
C GLY A 129 -0.71 -8.20 0.45
N LEU A 130 -0.58 -9.22 1.27
CA LEU A 130 -0.15 -9.16 2.66
C LEU A 130 1.33 -9.57 2.76
N ASP A 131 1.93 -9.30 3.89
CA ASP A 131 3.27 -9.77 4.19
C ASP A 131 3.22 -11.22 4.75
N PRO A 132 3.72 -12.23 4.03
CA PRO A 132 3.72 -13.60 4.52
C PRO A 132 4.61 -13.80 5.75
N HIS A 133 5.60 -12.90 5.96
CA HIS A 133 6.50 -12.94 7.10
C HIS A 133 5.98 -12.17 8.33
N ALA A 134 4.80 -11.53 8.21
CA ALA A 134 4.16 -10.78 9.31
C ALA A 134 2.68 -11.16 9.48
N PRO A 135 2.34 -12.45 9.68
CA PRO A 135 0.94 -12.91 9.74
C PRO A 135 0.14 -12.27 10.88
N GLN A 136 0.80 -11.77 11.93
CA GLN A 136 0.16 -11.04 13.03
C GLN A 136 -0.47 -9.71 12.60
N THR A 137 -0.10 -9.16 11.42
CA THR A 137 -0.70 -7.93 10.87
C THR A 137 -2.00 -8.20 10.13
N HIS A 138 -2.24 -9.43 9.67
CA HIS A 138 -3.30 -9.76 8.72
C HIS A 138 -4.69 -9.46 9.26
N GLN A 139 -4.98 -9.86 10.52
CA GLN A 139 -6.29 -9.64 11.14
C GLN A 139 -6.61 -8.13 11.28
N ALA A 140 -5.63 -7.34 11.69
CA ALA A 140 -5.80 -5.90 11.83
C ALA A 140 -6.04 -5.22 10.47
N LEU A 141 -5.38 -5.68 9.39
CA LEU A 141 -5.58 -5.19 8.04
C LEU A 141 -6.95 -5.58 7.46
N VAL A 142 -7.46 -6.78 7.77
CA VAL A 142 -8.86 -7.18 7.46
C VAL A 142 -9.83 -6.23 8.14
N ALA A 143 -9.64 -5.95 9.43
CA ALA A 143 -10.51 -5.02 10.16
C ALA A 143 -10.43 -3.59 9.59
N ALA A 144 -9.22 -3.11 9.24
CA ALA A 144 -9.03 -1.79 8.67
C ALA A 144 -9.72 -1.63 7.30
N THR A 145 -9.58 -2.62 6.40
CA THR A 145 -10.26 -2.61 5.09
C THR A 145 -11.78 -2.68 5.24
N THR A 146 -12.28 -3.43 6.22
CA THR A 146 -13.71 -3.50 6.52
C THR A 146 -14.27 -2.16 6.96
N ARG A 147 -13.55 -1.43 7.84
CA ARG A 147 -13.97 -0.11 8.33
C ARG A 147 -14.11 0.93 7.21
N VAL A 148 -13.31 0.87 6.15
CA VAL A 148 -13.44 1.80 5.00
C VAL A 148 -14.45 1.34 3.94
N GLY A 149 -15.27 0.32 4.27
CA GLY A 149 -16.31 -0.19 3.38
C GLY A 149 -15.84 -1.21 2.34
N LEU A 150 -14.66 -1.82 2.56
CA LEU A 150 -14.07 -2.83 1.70
C LEU A 150 -13.92 -4.18 2.43
N PRO A 151 -15.00 -4.80 2.95
CA PRO A 151 -14.90 -6.09 3.63
C PRO A 151 -14.29 -7.13 2.67
N PRO A 152 -13.08 -7.64 2.97
CA PRO A 152 -12.38 -8.55 2.07
C PRO A 152 -12.67 -10.02 2.38
N ALA A 153 -12.38 -10.90 1.41
CA ALA A 153 -12.14 -12.32 1.66
C ALA A 153 -10.62 -12.56 1.72
N ARG A 154 -10.13 -13.22 2.77
CA ARG A 154 -8.71 -13.60 2.83
C ARG A 154 -8.48 -14.83 1.94
N ILE A 155 -7.48 -14.74 1.05
CA ILE A 155 -7.06 -15.84 0.16
C ILE A 155 -5.55 -15.94 0.24
N GLY A 156 -5.06 -16.93 0.98
CA GLY A 156 -3.62 -17.06 1.24
C GLY A 156 -3.06 -15.79 1.90
N ASP A 157 -2.03 -15.22 1.28
CA ASP A 157 -1.40 -13.97 1.69
C ASP A 157 -1.92 -12.76 0.90
N ALA A 158 -3.23 -12.71 0.66
CA ALA A 158 -3.89 -11.57 0.04
C ALA A 158 -5.30 -11.35 0.58
N LEU A 159 -5.75 -10.10 0.52
CA LEU A 159 -7.13 -9.67 0.75
C LEU A 159 -7.80 -9.45 -0.61
N ARG A 160 -8.81 -10.26 -0.90
CA ARG A 160 -9.61 -10.14 -2.12
C ARG A 160 -10.78 -9.20 -1.91
N ILE A 161 -10.81 -8.11 -2.65
CA ILE A 161 -11.96 -7.21 -2.77
C ILE A 161 -12.75 -7.64 -4.00
N SER A 162 -13.99 -8.06 -3.83
CA SER A 162 -14.84 -8.54 -4.90
C SER A 162 -16.26 -8.01 -4.79
N GLY A 163 -16.98 -8.04 -5.91
CA GLY A 163 -18.32 -7.49 -6.05
C GLY A 163 -18.30 -6.02 -6.50
N THR A 164 -19.22 -5.72 -7.40
CA THR A 164 -19.31 -4.45 -8.14
C THR A 164 -19.22 -3.20 -7.26
N ARG A 165 -19.99 -3.16 -6.17
CA ARG A 165 -20.02 -2.01 -5.25
C ARG A 165 -18.69 -1.80 -4.51
N ARG A 166 -18.07 -2.88 -4.04
CA ARG A 166 -16.79 -2.81 -3.31
C ARG A 166 -15.64 -2.43 -4.23
N VAL A 167 -15.61 -2.99 -5.44
CA VAL A 167 -14.58 -2.60 -6.44
C VAL A 167 -14.76 -1.14 -6.87
N ALA A 168 -16.00 -0.67 -7.05
CA ALA A 168 -16.27 0.74 -7.32
C ALA A 168 -15.77 1.63 -6.16
N ARG A 169 -16.05 1.23 -4.91
CA ARG A 169 -15.55 1.94 -3.73
C ARG A 169 -14.02 1.93 -3.64
N LEU A 170 -13.37 0.80 -3.96
CA LEU A 170 -11.91 0.73 -4.02
C LEU A 170 -11.35 1.74 -5.05
N VAL A 171 -11.92 1.76 -6.26
CA VAL A 171 -11.51 2.71 -7.32
C VAL A 171 -11.66 4.16 -6.87
N GLU A 172 -12.78 4.49 -6.20
CA GLU A 172 -13.02 5.82 -5.63
C GLU A 172 -11.94 6.20 -4.61
N LEU A 173 -11.61 5.30 -3.69
CA LEU A 173 -10.64 5.55 -2.62
C LEU A 173 -9.21 5.73 -3.14
N VAL A 174 -8.76 4.86 -4.06
CA VAL A 174 -7.39 4.89 -4.56
C VAL A 174 -7.17 5.90 -5.69
N GLY A 175 -8.26 6.42 -6.28
CA GLY A 175 -8.20 7.37 -7.39
C GLY A 175 -7.63 6.79 -8.69
N PRO A 176 -7.26 7.65 -9.65
CA PRO A 176 -6.73 7.25 -10.94
C PRO A 176 -5.38 6.53 -10.83
N PRO A 177 -5.02 5.69 -11.83
CA PRO A 177 -3.75 4.99 -11.82
C PRO A 177 -2.58 5.97 -11.79
N PRO A 178 -1.52 5.69 -11.00
CA PRO A 178 -0.29 6.47 -11.03
C PRO A 178 0.33 6.47 -12.43
N ALA A 179 1.00 7.57 -12.78
CA ALA A 179 1.81 7.61 -13.98
C ALA A 179 2.87 6.50 -13.96
N ARG A 180 3.20 5.95 -15.13
CA ARG A 180 4.21 4.88 -15.29
C ARG A 180 3.85 3.53 -14.64
N LEU A 181 2.60 3.33 -14.19
CA LEU A 181 2.13 2.02 -13.76
C LEU A 181 1.80 1.14 -14.99
N PRO A 182 2.19 -0.15 -15.02
CA PRO A 182 1.82 -1.06 -16.10
C PRO A 182 0.32 -1.11 -16.35
N ALA A 183 -0.06 -1.16 -17.62
CA ALA A 183 -1.47 -1.25 -18.01
C ALA A 183 -2.14 -2.48 -17.38
N GLY A 184 -3.33 -2.29 -16.83
CA GLY A 184 -4.10 -3.38 -16.21
C GLY A 184 -3.76 -3.70 -14.76
N ALA A 185 -2.68 -3.15 -14.19
CA ALA A 185 -2.28 -3.41 -12.82
C ALA A 185 -3.12 -2.68 -11.76
N TRP A 186 -3.91 -1.67 -12.17
CA TRP A 186 -4.73 -0.84 -11.28
C TRP A 186 -6.17 -1.32 -11.20
N PRO A 187 -6.84 -1.16 -10.05
CA PRO A 187 -8.24 -1.54 -9.92
C PRO A 187 -9.10 -0.75 -10.92
N ARG A 188 -9.99 -1.45 -11.60
CA ARG A 188 -10.89 -0.86 -12.59
C ARG A 188 -12.32 -1.29 -12.30
N TYR A 189 -13.21 -0.35 -12.27
CA TYR A 189 -14.63 -0.62 -12.30
C TYR A 189 -15.06 -0.87 -13.75
N ARG A 190 -15.46 -2.10 -14.06
CA ARG A 190 -16.19 -2.41 -15.31
C ARG A 190 -17.66 -2.16 -15.02
N GLY A 191 -18.13 -0.93 -15.22
CA GLY A 191 -19.56 -0.67 -15.27
C GLY A 191 -20.22 -1.62 -16.27
N ARG A 192 -21.42 -2.13 -16.00
CA ARG A 192 -22.23 -2.70 -17.06
C ARG A 192 -22.31 -1.64 -18.16
N ALA A 193 -21.88 -1.96 -19.38
CA ALA A 193 -22.25 -1.18 -20.53
C ALA A 193 -23.78 -1.08 -20.49
N ALA A 194 -24.31 0.14 -20.41
CA ALA A 194 -25.72 0.36 -20.60
C ALA A 194 -26.05 -0.11 -22.01
N CYS A 195 -26.86 -1.16 -22.10
CA CYS A 195 -27.54 -1.52 -23.35
C CYS A 195 -28.55 -0.47 -23.69
#